data_1602cdedf8c8bb3b6611610ee585d040
#
_entry.id   1602cdedf8c8bb3b6611610ee585d040
#
_cell.length_a   1.000
_cell.length_b   1.000
_cell.length_c   1.000
_cell.angle_alpha   90.00
_cell.angle_beta   90.00
_cell.angle_gamma   90.00
#
_symmetry.space_group_name_H-M   'P 1'
#
loop_
_entity.id
_entity.type
_entity.pdbx_description
1 polymer ?
#
loop_
_entity_poly.entity_id
_entity_poly.type
_entity_poly.pdbx_seq_one_letter_code
_entity_poly.pdbx_strand_id
1 'polypeptide(L)'
;GKTNILEAIFLSGTSKSHKGSKDSEIINFSKDESHIKTVISKKEIDYRIDIHIRKNKSKGIAVNGVPIKKSSELYGIVNIVFFSPEDLNIIKAGPFARRRFMDMELSQLDKIYLSNLVNYNKVLNQRNKLLKDIAFSPSEQLMQTLDIWDMQLVKYGSLIIKGRKSFIEKINTIISDIHSRLTGGIENIKVCYCLLYTSP
;
A
#
# COMPACT_ATOMS: atom_id res chain seq x y z
N GLY A 1 -2.47 19.48 -15.84
CA GLY A 1 -1.28 19.32 -16.63
C GLY A 1 -0.55 18.00 -16.41
N LYS A 2 0.78 18.00 -16.59
CA LYS A 2 1.64 16.80 -16.56
C LYS A 2 1.49 15.96 -15.28
N THR A 3 1.43 16.60 -14.11
CA THR A 3 1.28 15.93 -12.81
C THR A 3 -0.02 15.12 -12.70
N ASN A 4 -1.11 15.63 -13.29
CA ASN A 4 -2.40 14.91 -13.27
C ASN A 4 -2.35 13.64 -14.10
N ILE A 5 -1.57 13.62 -15.19
CA ILE A 5 -1.36 12.40 -16.01
C ILE A 5 -0.59 11.37 -15.20
N LEU A 6 0.49 11.78 -14.52
CA LEU A 6 1.26 10.88 -13.65
C LEU A 6 0.39 10.31 -12.52
N GLU A 7 -0.44 11.14 -11.89
CA GLU A 7 -1.37 10.72 -10.86
C GLU A 7 -2.41 9.73 -11.39
N ALA A 8 -2.94 9.96 -12.59
CA ALA A 8 -3.87 9.04 -13.24
C ALA A 8 -3.24 7.68 -13.53
N ILE A 9 -1.99 7.65 -14.01
CA ILE A 9 -1.23 6.41 -14.23
C ILE A 9 -1.04 5.67 -12.90
N PHE A 10 -0.61 6.37 -11.86
CA PHE A 10 -0.40 5.78 -10.54
C PHE A 10 -1.69 5.20 -9.95
N LEU A 11 -2.80 5.93 -10.07
CA LEU A 11 -4.13 5.45 -9.69
C LEU A 11 -4.54 4.18 -10.44
N SER A 12 -4.21 4.09 -11.72
CA SER A 12 -4.54 2.92 -12.54
C SER A 12 -3.84 1.63 -12.09
N GLY A 13 -2.69 1.71 -11.43
CA GLY A 13 -2.01 0.51 -10.90
C GLY A 13 -2.26 0.23 -9.43
N THR A 14 -2.52 1.29 -8.64
CA THR A 14 -2.55 1.19 -7.18
C THR A 14 -3.90 1.52 -6.56
N SER A 15 -4.82 2.08 -7.35
CA SER A 15 -6.11 2.60 -6.86
C SER A 15 -5.97 3.72 -5.82
N LYS A 16 -4.78 4.30 -5.64
CA LYS A 16 -4.50 5.36 -4.65
C LYS A 16 -3.74 6.50 -5.29
N SER A 17 -3.91 7.73 -4.79
CA SER A 17 -3.06 8.85 -5.15
C SER A 17 -1.65 8.68 -4.55
N HIS A 18 -0.62 8.98 -5.32
CA HIS A 18 0.76 9.01 -4.84
C HIS A 18 0.99 10.11 -3.80
N LYS A 19 0.22 11.20 -3.87
CA LYS A 19 0.24 12.29 -2.89
C LYS A 19 -0.48 11.95 -1.59
N GLY A 20 -1.19 10.82 -1.53
CA GLY A 20 -2.03 10.47 -0.40
C GLY A 20 -3.34 11.26 -0.32
N SER A 21 -3.69 11.97 -1.39
CA SER A 21 -4.93 12.74 -1.50
C SER A 21 -6.17 11.85 -1.36
N LYS A 22 -7.23 12.39 -0.79
CA LYS A 22 -8.56 11.74 -0.79
C LYS A 22 -9.11 11.72 -2.21
N ASP A 23 -9.96 10.73 -2.50
CA ASP A 23 -10.58 10.60 -3.83
C ASP A 23 -11.31 11.88 -4.26
N SER A 24 -11.95 12.60 -3.33
CA SER A 24 -12.62 13.88 -3.60
C SER A 24 -11.66 15.00 -4.03
N GLU A 25 -10.39 14.95 -3.64
CA GLU A 25 -9.39 15.97 -3.97
C GLU A 25 -8.80 15.78 -5.38
N ILE A 26 -9.02 14.60 -5.98
CA ILE A 26 -8.60 14.27 -7.34
C ILE A 26 -9.58 14.87 -8.37
N ILE A 27 -10.80 15.17 -7.94
CA ILE A 27 -11.83 15.74 -8.80
C ILE A 27 -11.55 17.24 -8.99
N ASN A 28 -11.71 17.73 -10.23
CA ASN A 28 -11.61 19.16 -10.51
C ASN A 28 -12.61 19.95 -9.65
N PHE A 29 -12.18 21.09 -9.09
CA PHE A 29 -12.99 21.92 -8.19
C PHE A 29 -14.36 22.30 -8.77
N SER A 30 -14.46 22.47 -10.09
CA SER A 30 -15.71 22.83 -10.77
C SER A 30 -16.56 21.64 -11.20
N LYS A 31 -16.18 20.42 -10.85
CA LYS A 31 -16.84 19.17 -11.25
C LYS A 31 -17.21 18.31 -10.07
N ASP A 32 -18.15 17.38 -10.27
CA ASP A 32 -18.60 16.44 -9.24
C ASP A 32 -18.06 15.04 -9.43
N GLU A 33 -17.40 14.80 -10.56
CA GLU A 33 -16.83 13.51 -10.89
C GLU A 33 -15.57 13.63 -11.74
N SER A 34 -14.77 12.55 -11.75
CA SER A 34 -13.58 12.39 -12.57
C SER A 34 -13.54 10.99 -13.15
N HIS A 35 -13.10 10.87 -14.37
CA HIS A 35 -12.94 9.60 -15.08
C HIS A 35 -11.50 9.42 -15.53
N ILE A 36 -10.94 8.25 -15.24
CA ILE A 36 -9.63 7.84 -15.72
C ILE A 36 -9.82 6.58 -16.56
N LYS A 37 -9.33 6.59 -17.78
CA LYS A 37 -9.28 5.44 -18.65
C LYS A 37 -7.84 5.23 -19.09
N THR A 38 -7.30 4.05 -18.79
CA THR A 38 -5.93 3.67 -19.14
C THR A 38 -5.95 2.35 -19.90
N VAL A 39 -5.19 2.27 -20.97
CA VAL A 39 -4.96 1.02 -21.71
C VAL A 39 -3.50 0.66 -21.55
N ILE A 40 -3.23 -0.58 -21.18
CA ILE A 40 -1.89 -1.08 -20.89
C ILE A 40 -1.71 -2.41 -21.64
N SER A 41 -0.71 -2.48 -22.50
CA SER A 41 -0.33 -3.72 -23.18
C SER A 41 0.75 -4.44 -22.37
N LYS A 42 0.48 -5.70 -22.02
CA LYS A 42 1.41 -6.55 -21.26
C LYS A 42 1.42 -7.96 -21.86
N LYS A 43 2.55 -8.40 -22.38
CA LYS A 43 2.69 -9.73 -23.02
C LYS A 43 1.60 -9.99 -24.08
N GLU A 44 1.40 -9.03 -24.98
CA GLU A 44 0.41 -9.07 -26.06
C GLU A 44 -1.06 -9.07 -25.61
N ILE A 45 -1.31 -8.84 -24.32
CA ILE A 45 -2.67 -8.72 -23.77
C ILE A 45 -2.91 -7.27 -23.37
N ASP A 46 -3.99 -6.68 -23.89
CA ASP A 46 -4.42 -5.35 -23.54
C ASP A 46 -5.35 -5.36 -22.33
N TYR A 47 -5.00 -4.57 -21.34
CA TYR A 47 -5.81 -4.31 -20.16
C TYR A 47 -6.36 -2.90 -20.22
N ARG A 48 -7.68 -2.76 -20.28
CA ARG A 48 -8.35 -1.49 -20.10
C ARG A 48 -8.77 -1.32 -18.66
N ILE A 49 -8.30 -0.27 -18.01
CA ILE A 49 -8.65 0.08 -16.63
C ILE A 49 -9.47 1.36 -16.67
N ASP A 50 -10.68 1.29 -16.18
CA ASP A 50 -11.59 2.43 -16.04
C ASP A 50 -11.77 2.72 -14.54
N ILE A 51 -11.51 3.96 -14.10
CA ILE A 51 -11.74 4.41 -12.74
C ILE A 51 -12.68 5.59 -12.75
N HIS A 52 -13.80 5.47 -12.05
CA HIS A 52 -14.78 6.51 -11.90
C HIS A 52 -14.82 6.98 -10.45
N ILE A 53 -14.46 8.25 -10.23
CA ILE A 53 -14.42 8.90 -8.92
C ILE A 53 -15.54 9.92 -8.86
N ARG A 54 -16.37 9.86 -7.82
CA ARG A 54 -17.49 10.77 -7.59
C ARG A 54 -17.43 11.34 -6.17
N LYS A 55 -17.82 12.59 -6.01
CA LYS A 55 -18.00 13.17 -4.66
C LYS A 55 -19.01 12.35 -3.85
N ASN A 56 -18.69 12.09 -2.59
CA ASN A 56 -19.58 11.41 -1.64
C ASN A 56 -20.00 9.97 -2.01
N LYS A 57 -19.31 9.32 -2.96
CA LYS A 57 -19.53 7.92 -3.32
C LYS A 57 -18.20 7.16 -3.36
N SER A 58 -18.26 5.86 -3.12
CA SER A 58 -17.11 4.98 -3.35
C SER A 58 -16.74 4.99 -4.83
N LYS A 59 -15.44 5.00 -5.13
CA LYS A 59 -14.98 4.92 -6.52
C LYS A 59 -15.34 3.58 -7.15
N GLY A 60 -15.75 3.62 -8.41
CA GLY A 60 -15.93 2.45 -9.25
C GLY A 60 -14.66 2.13 -10.02
N ILE A 61 -14.29 0.87 -10.11
CA ILE A 61 -13.17 0.42 -10.92
C ILE A 61 -13.63 -0.75 -11.78
N ALA A 62 -13.26 -0.75 -13.06
CA ALA A 62 -13.50 -1.85 -13.97
C ALA A 62 -12.22 -2.21 -14.73
N VAL A 63 -12.04 -3.50 -15.00
CA VAL A 63 -10.95 -4.03 -15.82
C VAL A 63 -11.57 -4.73 -17.01
N ASN A 64 -11.21 -4.31 -18.22
CA ASN A 64 -11.78 -4.79 -19.49
C ASN A 64 -13.33 -4.74 -19.51
N GLY A 65 -13.88 -3.68 -18.89
CA GLY A 65 -15.34 -3.50 -18.79
C GLY A 65 -16.02 -4.28 -17.66
N VAL A 66 -15.29 -5.14 -16.94
CA VAL A 66 -15.83 -5.92 -15.83
C VAL A 66 -15.56 -5.17 -14.51
N PRO A 67 -16.61 -4.75 -13.76
CA PRO A 67 -16.43 -4.11 -12.47
C PRO A 67 -15.74 -5.02 -11.47
N ILE A 68 -14.71 -4.50 -10.77
CA ILE A 68 -14.06 -5.20 -9.67
C ILE A 68 -14.67 -4.76 -8.32
N LYS A 69 -14.79 -5.71 -7.40
CA LYS A 69 -15.39 -5.46 -6.08
C LYS A 69 -14.41 -4.88 -5.07
N LYS A 70 -13.13 -5.22 -5.21
CA LYS A 70 -12.07 -4.81 -4.29
C LYS A 70 -10.94 -4.15 -5.07
N SER A 71 -10.48 -3.00 -4.62
CA SER A 71 -9.33 -2.31 -5.21
C SER A 71 -8.06 -3.17 -5.23
N SER A 72 -7.97 -4.16 -4.33
CA SER A 72 -6.86 -5.12 -4.31
C SER A 72 -6.78 -6.01 -5.56
N GLU A 73 -7.86 -6.15 -6.31
CA GLU A 73 -7.88 -6.92 -7.57
C GLU A 73 -7.12 -6.21 -8.70
N LEU A 74 -6.90 -4.90 -8.57
CA LEU A 74 -6.12 -4.11 -9.52
C LEU A 74 -4.61 -4.38 -9.43
N TYR A 75 -4.12 -4.74 -8.23
CA TYR A 75 -2.70 -4.98 -8.02
C TYR A 75 -2.18 -6.18 -8.81
N GLY A 76 -1.01 -6.00 -9.44
CA GLY A 76 -0.35 -7.03 -10.26
C GLY A 76 -0.85 -7.12 -11.71
N ILE A 77 -1.89 -6.35 -12.10
CA ILE A 77 -2.22 -6.14 -13.51
C ILE A 77 -1.09 -5.34 -14.14
N VAL A 78 -0.74 -4.22 -13.53
CA VAL A 78 0.44 -3.44 -13.88
C VAL A 78 1.25 -3.13 -12.63
N ASN A 79 2.58 -3.20 -12.74
CA ASN A 79 3.49 -2.79 -11.70
C ASN A 79 4.01 -1.38 -12.03
N ILE A 80 3.86 -0.46 -11.11
CA ILE A 80 4.24 0.94 -11.29
C ILE A 80 5.42 1.24 -10.37
N VAL A 81 6.51 1.71 -10.96
CA VAL A 81 7.60 2.34 -10.24
C VAL A 81 7.46 3.84 -10.46
N PHE A 82 7.27 4.56 -9.38
CA PHE A 82 7.07 6.00 -9.41
C PHE A 82 8.04 6.66 -8.44
N PHE A 83 8.64 7.75 -8.88
CA PHE A 83 9.49 8.60 -8.05
C PHE A 83 9.01 10.05 -8.11
N SER A 84 8.89 10.66 -6.95
CA SER A 84 8.58 12.07 -6.79
C SER A 84 9.46 12.69 -5.70
N PRO A 85 9.64 14.03 -5.67
CA PRO A 85 10.38 14.67 -4.58
C PRO A 85 9.83 14.37 -3.19
N GLU A 86 8.53 14.07 -3.08
CA GLU A 86 7.88 13.68 -1.83
C GLU A 86 8.37 12.33 -1.29
N ASP A 87 8.93 11.46 -2.14
CA ASP A 87 9.46 10.16 -1.71
C ASP A 87 10.71 10.30 -0.85
N LEU A 88 11.40 11.45 -0.88
CA LEU A 88 12.45 11.78 0.08
C LEU A 88 11.95 11.80 1.52
N ASN A 89 10.63 11.91 1.72
CA ASN A 89 10.00 11.74 3.03
C ASN A 89 10.16 10.33 3.61
N ILE A 90 10.48 9.31 2.80
CA ILE A 90 10.80 7.96 3.30
C ILE A 90 11.97 8.03 4.29
N ILE A 91 12.94 8.91 4.05
CA ILE A 91 14.10 9.12 4.92
C ILE A 91 13.72 9.99 6.12
N LYS A 92 13.00 11.10 5.88
CA LYS A 92 12.66 12.11 6.88
C LYS A 92 11.51 11.70 7.79
N ALA A 93 10.53 10.99 7.28
CA ALA A 93 9.36 10.56 8.03
C ALA A 93 9.66 9.30 8.86
N GLY A 94 8.78 9.05 9.85
CA GLY A 94 8.92 7.93 10.76
C GLY A 94 8.70 6.54 10.14
N PRO A 95 8.78 5.48 10.95
CA PRO A 95 8.68 4.08 10.51
C PRO A 95 7.39 3.75 9.77
N PHE A 96 6.32 4.49 10.00
CA PHE A 96 5.03 4.31 9.32
C PHE A 96 5.15 4.52 7.81
N ALA A 97 5.82 5.60 7.37
CA ALA A 97 5.99 5.90 5.94
C ALA A 97 6.83 4.82 5.25
N ARG A 98 7.91 4.37 5.90
CA ARG A 98 8.77 3.29 5.38
C ARG A 98 8.03 1.95 5.24
N ARG A 99 7.21 1.58 6.25
CA ARG A 99 6.37 0.38 6.15
C ARG A 99 5.32 0.49 5.05
N ARG A 100 4.68 1.66 4.94
CA ARG A 100 3.68 1.90 3.88
C ARG A 100 4.28 1.77 2.48
N PHE A 101 5.49 2.28 2.28
CA PHE A 101 6.23 2.12 1.02
C PHE A 101 6.47 0.64 0.71
N MET A 102 7.10 -0.11 1.65
CA MET A 102 7.33 -1.55 1.46
C MET A 102 6.04 -2.32 1.18
N ASP A 103 4.96 -2.01 1.90
CA ASP A 103 3.67 -2.68 1.72
C ASP A 103 3.08 -2.41 0.34
N MET A 104 3.27 -1.21 -0.18
CA MET A 104 2.81 -0.86 -1.52
C MET A 104 3.59 -1.62 -2.60
N GLU A 105 4.93 -1.63 -2.50
CA GLU A 105 5.77 -2.34 -3.46
C GLU A 105 5.52 -3.86 -3.41
N LEU A 106 5.52 -4.46 -2.22
CA LEU A 106 5.24 -5.88 -2.05
C LEU A 106 3.85 -6.28 -2.53
N SER A 107 2.85 -5.42 -2.33
CA SER A 107 1.48 -5.69 -2.79
C SER A 107 1.36 -5.75 -4.31
N GLN A 108 2.19 -5.02 -5.05
CA GLN A 108 2.25 -5.09 -6.51
C GLN A 108 2.88 -6.40 -7.00
N LEU A 109 3.83 -6.95 -6.25
CA LEU A 109 4.65 -8.10 -6.63
C LEU A 109 4.06 -9.44 -6.18
N ASP A 110 3.36 -9.44 -5.03
CA ASP A 110 2.90 -10.66 -4.36
C ASP A 110 1.45 -10.53 -3.87
N LYS A 111 0.56 -11.25 -4.54
CA LYS A 111 -0.87 -11.30 -4.18
C LYS A 111 -1.13 -11.97 -2.83
N ILE A 112 -0.24 -12.89 -2.40
CA ILE A 112 -0.36 -13.55 -1.09
C ILE A 112 -0.01 -12.55 0.00
N TYR A 113 1.06 -11.77 -0.19
CA TYR A 113 1.40 -10.68 0.71
C TYR A 113 0.26 -9.66 0.84
N LEU A 114 -0.29 -9.21 -0.29
CA LEU A 114 -1.44 -8.30 -0.31
C LEU A 114 -2.64 -8.86 0.45
N SER A 115 -2.96 -10.14 0.25
CA SER A 115 -4.06 -10.79 0.96
C SER A 115 -3.83 -10.81 2.47
N ASN A 116 -2.61 -11.15 2.90
CA ASN A 116 -2.23 -11.14 4.32
C ASN A 116 -2.31 -9.72 4.92
N LEU A 117 -1.87 -8.70 4.18
CA LEU A 117 -1.94 -7.31 4.60
C LEU A 117 -3.39 -6.82 4.76
N VAL A 118 -4.26 -7.16 3.83
CA VAL A 118 -5.69 -6.84 3.89
C VAL A 118 -6.34 -7.52 5.11
N ASN A 119 -6.07 -8.80 5.33
CA ASN A 119 -6.61 -9.54 6.47
C ASN A 119 -6.06 -9.01 7.80
N TYR A 120 -4.77 -8.70 7.88
CA TYR A 120 -4.17 -8.09 9.06
C TYR A 120 -4.86 -6.78 9.44
N ASN A 121 -5.05 -5.88 8.47
CA ASN A 121 -5.71 -4.59 8.72
C ASN A 121 -7.18 -4.76 9.13
N LYS A 122 -7.88 -5.74 8.56
CA LYS A 122 -9.25 -6.07 8.94
C LYS A 122 -9.31 -6.55 10.41
N VAL A 123 -8.45 -7.49 10.78
CA VAL A 123 -8.35 -8.01 12.13
C VAL A 123 -7.96 -6.92 13.12
N LEU A 124 -6.96 -6.09 12.79
CA LEU A 124 -6.53 -4.97 13.62
C LEU A 124 -7.68 -3.98 13.91
N ASN A 125 -8.49 -3.66 12.89
CA ASN A 125 -9.63 -2.78 13.07
C ASN A 125 -10.71 -3.41 13.98
N GLN A 126 -11.01 -4.69 13.83
CA GLN A 126 -11.95 -5.40 14.70
C GLN A 126 -11.46 -5.46 16.14
N ARG A 127 -10.17 -5.81 16.32
CA ARG A 127 -9.55 -5.81 17.65
C ARG A 127 -9.60 -4.44 18.32
N ASN A 128 -9.26 -3.38 17.58
CA ASN A 128 -9.28 -2.03 18.12
C ASN A 128 -10.71 -1.58 18.49
N LYS A 129 -11.72 -2.02 17.73
CA LYS A 129 -13.13 -1.79 18.10
C LYS A 129 -13.48 -2.55 19.38
N LEU A 130 -13.15 -3.85 19.46
CA LEU A 130 -13.40 -4.66 20.64
C LEU A 130 -12.75 -4.09 21.90
N LEU A 131 -11.51 -3.59 21.81
CA LEU A 131 -10.83 -2.94 22.94
C LEU A 131 -11.57 -1.71 23.46
N LYS A 132 -12.17 -0.93 22.55
CA LYS A 132 -13.03 0.20 22.97
C LYS A 132 -14.30 -0.27 23.66
N ASP A 133 -14.91 -1.33 23.14
CA ASP A 133 -16.11 -1.92 23.74
C ASP A 133 -15.81 -2.49 25.15
N ILE A 134 -14.67 -3.18 25.32
CA ILE A 134 -14.18 -3.67 26.61
C ILE A 134 -13.92 -2.51 27.59
N ALA A 135 -13.30 -1.43 27.12
CA ALA A 135 -13.02 -0.27 27.96
C ALA A 135 -14.31 0.42 28.45
N PHE A 136 -15.39 0.36 27.67
CA PHE A 136 -16.68 0.94 28.02
C PHE A 136 -17.53 -0.01 28.92
N SER A 137 -17.55 -1.30 28.60
CA SER A 137 -18.34 -2.33 29.32
C SER A 137 -17.56 -3.65 29.35
N PRO A 138 -16.70 -3.86 30.36
CA PRO A 138 -15.91 -5.07 30.49
C PRO A 138 -16.79 -6.31 30.68
N SER A 139 -16.52 -7.40 29.96
CA SER A 139 -17.12 -8.71 30.17
C SER A 139 -16.12 -9.81 29.85
N GLU A 140 -16.26 -10.97 30.51
CA GLU A 140 -15.42 -12.13 30.29
C GLU A 140 -15.52 -12.63 28.84
N GLN A 141 -16.71 -12.63 28.27
CA GLN A 141 -16.95 -13.03 26.89
C GLN A 141 -16.20 -12.14 25.86
N LEU A 142 -16.15 -10.81 26.09
CA LEU A 142 -15.39 -9.89 25.25
C LEU A 142 -13.89 -10.14 25.39
N MET A 143 -13.40 -10.45 26.60
CA MET A 143 -11.99 -10.77 26.82
C MET A 143 -11.57 -12.06 26.09
N GLN A 144 -12.38 -13.13 26.16
CA GLN A 144 -12.13 -14.36 25.40
C GLN A 144 -12.13 -14.13 23.89
N THR A 145 -12.98 -13.22 23.40
CA THR A 145 -12.99 -12.83 21.99
C THR A 145 -11.70 -12.11 21.58
N LEU A 146 -11.07 -11.36 22.49
CA LEU A 146 -9.82 -10.65 22.24
C LEU A 146 -8.69 -11.63 21.89
N ASP A 147 -8.58 -12.76 22.58
CA ASP A 147 -7.56 -13.78 22.32
C ASP A 147 -7.65 -14.32 20.89
N ILE A 148 -8.86 -14.49 20.36
CA ILE A 148 -9.07 -14.94 18.97
C ILE A 148 -8.51 -13.92 17.98
N TRP A 149 -8.74 -12.63 18.22
CA TRP A 149 -8.18 -11.57 17.37
C TRP A 149 -6.67 -11.47 17.48
N ASP A 150 -6.11 -11.66 18.67
CA ASP A 150 -4.67 -11.65 18.90
C ASP A 150 -3.98 -12.81 18.18
N MET A 151 -4.53 -14.01 18.21
CA MET A 151 -4.03 -15.15 17.43
C MET A 151 -4.02 -14.85 15.92
N GLN A 152 -5.08 -14.22 15.40
CA GLN A 152 -5.14 -13.85 13.99
C GLN A 152 -4.14 -12.74 13.64
N LEU A 153 -3.94 -11.74 14.51
CA LEU A 153 -2.92 -10.72 14.32
C LEU A 153 -1.51 -11.32 14.27
N VAL A 154 -1.20 -12.24 15.16
CA VAL A 154 0.10 -12.96 15.15
C VAL A 154 0.26 -13.73 13.84
N LYS A 155 -0.76 -14.45 13.40
CA LYS A 155 -0.75 -15.21 12.15
C LYS A 155 -0.42 -14.33 10.94
N TYR A 156 -1.20 -13.29 10.70
CA TYR A 156 -1.01 -12.44 9.54
C TYR A 156 0.21 -11.53 9.70
N GLY A 157 0.46 -11.02 10.91
CA GLY A 157 1.58 -10.15 11.22
C GLY A 157 2.93 -10.83 10.99
N SER A 158 3.08 -12.10 11.40
CA SER A 158 4.31 -12.86 11.15
C SER A 158 4.61 -13.05 9.66
N LEU A 159 3.58 -13.29 8.83
CA LEU A 159 3.73 -13.41 7.38
C LEU A 159 4.14 -12.09 6.73
N ILE A 160 3.57 -10.97 7.17
CA ILE A 160 3.94 -9.63 6.73
C ILE A 160 5.39 -9.31 7.10
N ILE A 161 5.80 -9.59 8.34
CA ILE A 161 7.18 -9.38 8.81
C ILE A 161 8.17 -10.20 7.97
N LYS A 162 7.85 -11.48 7.71
CA LYS A 162 8.68 -12.35 6.86
C LYS A 162 8.82 -11.77 5.44
N GLY A 163 7.72 -11.30 4.84
CA GLY A 163 7.74 -10.67 3.51
C GLY A 163 8.60 -9.41 3.48
N ARG A 164 8.47 -8.53 4.48
CA ARG A 164 9.27 -7.30 4.57
C ARG A 164 10.76 -7.59 4.77
N LYS A 165 11.12 -8.59 5.62
CA LYS A 165 12.52 -9.00 5.80
C LYS A 165 13.11 -9.49 4.50
N SER A 166 12.44 -10.40 3.80
CA SER A 166 12.91 -10.92 2.51
C SER A 166 13.05 -9.81 1.45
N PHE A 167 12.15 -8.83 1.46
CA PHE A 167 12.24 -7.67 0.56
C PHE A 167 13.48 -6.82 0.85
N ILE A 168 13.77 -6.54 2.13
CA ILE A 168 14.96 -5.79 2.54
C ILE A 168 16.26 -6.55 2.19
N GLU A 169 16.28 -7.86 2.38
CA GLU A 169 17.41 -8.69 1.97
C GLU A 169 17.68 -8.55 0.46
N LYS A 170 16.64 -8.66 -0.36
CA LYS A 170 16.73 -8.47 -1.82
C LYS A 170 17.16 -7.05 -2.20
N ILE A 171 16.64 -6.02 -1.54
CA ILE A 171 17.08 -4.64 -1.79
C ILE A 171 18.55 -4.49 -1.51
N ASN A 172 19.06 -5.03 -0.39
CA ASN A 172 20.48 -4.92 -0.03
C ASN A 172 21.43 -5.57 -1.03
N THR A 173 21.00 -6.58 -1.79
CA THR A 173 21.82 -7.14 -2.87
C THR A 173 22.04 -6.21 -4.05
N ILE A 174 21.19 -5.17 -4.19
CA ILE A 174 21.18 -4.27 -5.34
C ILE A 174 21.61 -2.86 -4.95
N ILE A 175 21.14 -2.37 -3.80
CA ILE A 175 21.26 -0.96 -3.42
C ILE A 175 22.73 -0.57 -3.15
N SER A 176 23.52 -1.46 -2.59
CA SER A 176 24.93 -1.21 -2.29
C SER A 176 25.72 -0.88 -3.57
N ASP A 177 25.48 -1.64 -4.62
CA ASP A 177 26.15 -1.48 -5.91
C ASP A 177 25.72 -0.17 -6.61
N ILE A 178 24.41 0.10 -6.61
CA ILE A 178 23.87 1.34 -7.17
C ILE A 178 24.42 2.56 -6.41
N HIS A 179 24.39 2.52 -5.08
CA HIS A 179 24.85 3.62 -4.25
C HIS A 179 26.35 3.87 -4.39
N SER A 180 27.16 2.80 -4.45
CA SER A 180 28.61 2.90 -4.69
C SER A 180 28.90 3.61 -6.02
N ARG A 181 28.16 3.30 -7.08
CA ARG A 181 28.32 3.97 -8.39
C ARG A 181 27.95 5.45 -8.31
N LEU A 182 26.91 5.81 -7.57
CA LEU A 182 26.45 7.21 -7.44
C LEU A 182 27.43 8.06 -6.62
N THR A 183 28.09 7.47 -5.62
CA THR A 183 28.99 8.16 -4.69
C THR A 183 30.47 8.00 -5.05
N GLY A 184 30.80 7.36 -6.18
CA GLY A 184 32.19 7.06 -6.55
C GLY A 184 32.89 6.10 -5.57
N GLY A 185 32.13 5.25 -4.86
CA GLY A 185 32.65 4.29 -3.88
C GLY A 185 32.98 4.87 -2.50
N ILE A 186 32.67 6.15 -2.27
CA ILE A 186 33.01 6.85 -1.01
C ILE A 186 32.07 6.42 0.12
N GLU A 187 30.80 6.11 -0.19
CA GLU A 187 29.78 5.80 0.81
C GLU A 187 29.20 4.40 0.61
N ASN A 188 28.88 3.75 1.72
CA ASN A 188 28.17 2.48 1.74
C ASN A 188 26.80 2.64 2.39
N ILE A 189 25.76 2.06 1.76
CA ILE A 189 24.41 2.06 2.29
C ILE A 189 23.94 0.65 2.62
N LYS A 190 23.24 0.50 3.74
CA LYS A 190 22.58 -0.73 4.15
C LYS A 190 21.21 -0.41 4.72
N VAL A 191 20.18 -1.13 4.28
CA VAL A 191 18.84 -1.02 4.82
C VAL A 191 18.62 -2.12 5.85
N CYS A 192 18.15 -1.76 7.05
CA CYS A 192 17.87 -2.71 8.12
C CYS A 192 16.39 -2.71 8.46
N TYR A 193 15.83 -3.90 8.70
CA TYR A 193 14.48 -4.07 9.20
C TYR A 193 14.51 -4.25 10.71
N CYS A 194 14.07 -3.24 11.45
CA CYS A 194 13.95 -3.29 12.90
C CYS A 194 12.47 -3.40 13.31
N LEU A 195 12.14 -4.40 14.13
CA LEU A 195 10.80 -4.61 14.69
C LEU A 195 10.53 -3.73 15.89
N LEU A 196 11.54 -3.51 16.71
CA LEU A 196 11.48 -2.72 17.91
C LEU A 196 12.33 -1.46 17.68
N TYR A 197 11.66 -0.33 17.45
CA TYR A 197 12.31 0.97 17.47
C TYR A 197 12.30 1.45 18.92
N THR A 198 13.31 1.09 19.66
CA THR A 198 13.66 1.79 20.90
C THR A 198 14.43 3.03 20.45
N SER A 199 13.83 4.21 20.58
CA SER A 199 14.60 5.46 20.53
C SER A 199 15.73 5.36 21.54
N PRO A 200 16.95 5.84 21.18
CA PRO A 200 17.97 6.05 22.18
C PRO A 200 17.50 7.05 23.23
#